data_e9238f4cd0c58b74b0edf3d31fecd2ec
#
_entry.id   e9238f4cd0c58b74b0edf3d31fecd2ec
#
_cell.length_a   1.000
_cell.length_b   1.000
_cell.length_c   1.000
_cell.angle_alpha   90.00
_cell.angle_beta   90.00
_cell.angle_gamma   90.00
#
_symmetry.space_group_name_H-M   'P 1'
#
loop_
_entity.id
_entity.type
_entity.pdbx_description
1 polymer ?
#
loop_
_entity_poly.entity_id
_entity_poly.type
_entity_poly.pdbx_seq_one_letter_code
_entity_poly.pdbx_strand_id
1 'polypeptide(L)'
;AKNKSPEMNIICCVDDAPEKVGRSIMGIEIMGTTEDIPELVERCEIETILFAIPTVDDENKRRILSICNKTKCNVRILPDIVQLIANGGKDVLSRVRDVRVEDVLGREQIELTDLTNTLVSGKVVMVTGGGGSIGSELCRQIAACGPKRLIIVDIYENSAYSVQQELKRRYGSALKLDVCIASVRDSKKVDRLFARYQPDVVFHAAAHKHVPLMEDAPEEAVKNNVFGTYNVALSADKYGVGRFVLISTDKAVNPTNVMGATKRLCEMIVQALAQKSKTKFVAVRFGNVLGSNGSVLPLFKEQIAAGGPVTVTHPDIVRYFMTIPEAVRLVLEAGAMGNGGDIFVLDMGNPVKILDLAENLIKLSGFIPYRDIEIKFTGLRPGEKLYEELLMDEEGLRQTDNKKIFVGAPLKLNKDTFFDHLATLKQIAYSNNSDNLVQALIDLVPTFHHAENNYD
;
A
#
# COMPACT_ATOMS: atom_id res chain seq x y z
N ALA A 1 3.55 -8.87 -37.41
CA ALA A 1 4.74 -9.58 -36.90
C ALA A 1 4.26 -10.69 -35.99
N LYS A 2 4.47 -11.98 -36.38
CA LYS A 2 4.18 -13.15 -35.55
C LYS A 2 5.16 -13.15 -34.39
N ASN A 3 4.70 -12.89 -33.15
CA ASN A 3 5.45 -13.19 -31.95
C ASN A 3 5.61 -14.71 -31.88
N LYS A 4 6.75 -15.22 -32.28
CA LYS A 4 7.19 -16.57 -31.94
C LYS A 4 7.51 -16.54 -30.45
N SER A 5 6.70 -17.19 -29.62
CA SER A 5 7.10 -17.55 -28.26
C SER A 5 8.40 -18.38 -28.37
N PRO A 6 9.43 -18.10 -27.56
CA PRO A 6 10.61 -18.95 -27.54
C PRO A 6 10.17 -20.38 -27.20
N GLU A 7 10.57 -21.37 -27.99
CA GLU A 7 10.35 -22.78 -27.69
C GLU A 7 11.12 -23.10 -26.39
N MET A 8 10.38 -23.35 -25.32
CA MET A 8 10.97 -23.83 -24.06
C MET A 8 11.22 -25.34 -24.20
N ASN A 9 12.46 -25.76 -24.08
CA ASN A 9 12.81 -27.18 -23.97
C ASN A 9 12.81 -27.56 -22.49
N ILE A 10 11.85 -28.40 -22.07
CA ILE A 10 11.76 -28.85 -20.66
C ILE A 10 12.72 -30.03 -20.49
N ILE A 11 13.72 -29.86 -19.65
CA ILE A 11 14.78 -30.85 -19.40
C ILE A 11 14.36 -31.84 -18.33
N CYS A 12 13.83 -31.35 -17.20
CA CYS A 12 13.40 -32.19 -16.08
C CYS A 12 12.29 -31.49 -15.29
N CYS A 13 11.65 -32.24 -14.39
CA CYS A 13 10.74 -31.73 -13.35
C CYS A 13 11.29 -32.06 -11.96
N VAL A 14 10.83 -31.33 -10.95
CA VAL A 14 11.04 -31.63 -9.53
C VAL A 14 9.68 -31.62 -8.81
N ASP A 15 9.52 -32.47 -7.80
CA ASP A 15 8.30 -32.57 -6.98
C ASP A 15 8.67 -33.05 -5.58
N ASP A 16 8.16 -32.40 -4.53
CA ASP A 16 8.47 -32.74 -3.13
C ASP A 16 7.81 -34.03 -2.65
N ALA A 17 6.92 -34.65 -3.44
CA ALA A 17 6.31 -35.94 -3.13
C ALA A 17 7.30 -37.07 -3.47
N PRO A 18 7.90 -37.78 -2.48
CA PRO A 18 8.95 -38.78 -2.72
C PRO A 18 8.54 -39.90 -3.66
N GLU A 19 7.25 -40.26 -3.67
CA GLU A 19 6.71 -41.31 -4.53
C GLU A 19 6.66 -40.93 -6.01
N LYS A 20 6.87 -39.68 -6.36
CA LYS A 20 6.91 -39.19 -7.74
C LYS A 20 8.32 -39.13 -8.30
N VAL A 21 9.34 -39.02 -7.45
CA VAL A 21 10.73 -38.96 -7.88
C VAL A 21 11.10 -40.24 -8.64
N GLY A 22 11.78 -40.09 -9.76
CA GLY A 22 12.10 -41.19 -10.69
C GLY A 22 10.96 -41.59 -11.65
N ARG A 23 9.80 -40.96 -11.56
CA ARG A 23 8.69 -41.13 -12.54
C ARG A 23 8.82 -40.09 -13.66
N SER A 24 8.07 -40.30 -14.72
CA SER A 24 7.99 -39.32 -15.82
C SER A 24 6.58 -38.84 -16.07
N ILE A 25 6.46 -37.55 -16.43
CA ILE A 25 5.22 -36.90 -16.85
C ILE A 25 5.38 -36.49 -18.31
N MET A 26 4.60 -37.07 -19.21
CA MET A 26 4.68 -36.80 -20.66
C MET A 26 6.09 -36.98 -21.24
N GLY A 27 6.84 -37.96 -20.71
CA GLY A 27 8.21 -38.25 -21.15
C GLY A 27 9.30 -37.39 -20.48
N ILE A 28 8.95 -36.51 -19.57
CA ILE A 28 9.88 -35.67 -18.80
C ILE A 28 10.04 -36.29 -17.41
N GLU A 29 11.26 -36.55 -17.00
CA GLU A 29 11.56 -37.20 -15.72
C GLU A 29 11.48 -36.24 -14.54
N ILE A 30 10.94 -36.73 -13.40
CA ILE A 30 11.00 -36.05 -12.10
C ILE A 30 12.32 -36.48 -11.44
N MET A 31 13.35 -35.62 -11.54
CA MET A 31 14.72 -35.99 -11.20
C MET A 31 15.08 -35.74 -9.73
N GLY A 32 14.16 -35.17 -8.93
CA GLY A 32 14.41 -34.90 -7.52
C GLY A 32 13.31 -34.06 -6.89
N THR A 33 13.59 -33.55 -5.68
CA THR A 33 12.75 -32.65 -4.90
C THR A 33 13.16 -31.19 -5.12
N THR A 34 12.45 -30.24 -4.50
CA THR A 34 12.83 -28.82 -4.57
C THR A 34 14.18 -28.51 -3.94
N GLU A 35 14.65 -29.30 -2.97
CA GLU A 35 15.99 -29.15 -2.36
C GLU A 35 17.11 -29.50 -3.33
N ASP A 36 16.86 -30.37 -4.32
CA ASP A 36 17.85 -30.82 -5.31
C ASP A 36 18.02 -29.81 -6.47
N ILE A 37 17.20 -28.75 -6.52
CA ILE A 37 17.23 -27.74 -7.60
C ILE A 37 18.65 -27.20 -7.87
N PRO A 38 19.44 -26.76 -6.87
CA PRO A 38 20.78 -26.21 -7.14
C PRO A 38 21.70 -27.20 -7.84
N GLU A 39 21.70 -28.46 -7.41
CA GLU A 39 22.51 -29.52 -8.03
C GLU A 39 22.04 -29.85 -9.45
N LEU A 40 20.72 -29.97 -9.65
CA LEU A 40 20.10 -30.23 -10.93
C LEU A 40 20.40 -29.15 -11.97
N VAL A 41 20.38 -27.89 -11.53
CA VAL A 41 20.69 -26.73 -12.37
C VAL A 41 22.10 -26.82 -12.93
N GLU A 42 23.10 -27.16 -12.09
CA GLU A 42 24.49 -27.29 -12.53
C GLU A 42 24.70 -28.55 -13.40
N ARG A 43 24.13 -29.68 -12.98
CA ARG A 43 24.29 -30.96 -13.68
C ARG A 43 23.65 -31.01 -15.06
N CYS A 44 22.48 -30.33 -15.21
CA CYS A 44 21.70 -30.36 -16.44
C CYS A 44 21.79 -29.03 -17.23
N GLU A 45 22.67 -28.12 -16.84
CA GLU A 45 22.88 -26.79 -17.47
C GLU A 45 21.58 -26.03 -17.69
N ILE A 46 20.76 -25.95 -16.63
CA ILE A 46 19.46 -25.30 -16.70
C ILE A 46 19.61 -23.78 -16.72
N GLU A 47 18.97 -23.11 -17.69
CA GLU A 47 18.98 -21.64 -17.82
C GLU A 47 17.75 -20.99 -17.15
N THR A 48 16.61 -21.70 -17.10
CA THR A 48 15.34 -21.15 -16.60
C THR A 48 14.63 -22.16 -15.70
N ILE A 49 14.19 -21.71 -14.55
CA ILE A 49 13.30 -22.45 -13.64
C ILE A 49 11.89 -21.91 -13.79
N LEU A 50 10.92 -22.79 -14.08
CA LEU A 50 9.52 -22.43 -14.12
C LEU A 50 8.80 -22.93 -12.86
N PHE A 51 8.41 -22.00 -11.99
CA PHE A 51 7.56 -22.30 -10.84
C PHE A 51 6.09 -22.43 -11.30
N ALA A 52 5.59 -23.65 -11.28
CA ALA A 52 4.26 -24.01 -11.82
C ALA A 52 3.40 -24.81 -10.82
N ILE A 53 3.48 -24.49 -9.52
CA ILE A 53 2.68 -25.13 -8.48
C ILE A 53 1.37 -24.36 -8.32
N PRO A 54 0.19 -24.98 -8.62
CA PRO A 54 -1.09 -24.27 -8.65
C PRO A 54 -1.58 -23.82 -7.28
N THR A 55 -1.39 -24.68 -6.28
CA THR A 55 -1.86 -24.46 -4.91
C THR A 55 -0.72 -24.76 -3.96
N VAL A 56 -0.05 -23.72 -3.54
CA VAL A 56 1.01 -23.79 -2.54
C VAL A 56 0.76 -22.69 -1.52
N ASP A 57 0.90 -23.01 -0.24
CA ASP A 57 0.84 -22.00 0.81
C ASP A 57 2.02 -21.02 0.71
N ASP A 58 1.86 -19.87 1.31
CA ASP A 58 2.82 -18.77 1.21
C ASP A 58 4.19 -19.11 1.82
N GLU A 59 4.24 -20.00 2.81
CA GLU A 59 5.49 -20.42 3.47
C GLU A 59 6.31 -21.33 2.54
N ASN A 60 5.68 -22.34 1.96
CA ASN A 60 6.32 -23.22 1.00
C ASN A 60 6.71 -22.49 -0.29
N LYS A 61 5.86 -21.56 -0.76
CA LYS A 61 6.19 -20.70 -1.91
C LYS A 61 7.48 -19.92 -1.67
N ARG A 62 7.60 -19.26 -0.50
CA ARG A 62 8.81 -18.53 -0.12
C ARG A 62 10.02 -19.44 -0.02
N ARG A 63 9.88 -20.62 0.61
CA ARG A 63 10.94 -21.61 0.71
C ARG A 63 11.46 -22.01 -0.66
N ILE A 64 10.57 -22.43 -1.56
CA ILE A 64 10.95 -22.90 -2.90
C ILE A 64 11.58 -21.76 -3.72
N LEU A 65 11.00 -20.57 -3.75
CA LEU A 65 11.57 -19.43 -4.45
C LEU A 65 12.94 -19.02 -3.87
N SER A 66 13.14 -19.17 -2.55
CA SER A 66 14.46 -18.97 -1.92
C SER A 66 15.50 -19.98 -2.40
N ILE A 67 15.11 -21.24 -2.61
CA ILE A 67 16.01 -22.26 -3.17
C ILE A 67 16.33 -21.93 -4.62
N CYS A 68 15.34 -21.61 -5.45
CA CYS A 68 15.54 -21.18 -6.84
C CYS A 68 16.48 -19.97 -6.95
N ASN A 69 16.36 -19.01 -6.05
CA ASN A 69 17.20 -17.81 -6.02
C ASN A 69 18.67 -18.07 -5.58
N LYS A 70 19.00 -19.26 -5.10
CA LYS A 70 20.40 -19.66 -4.87
C LYS A 70 21.11 -20.08 -6.17
N THR A 71 20.36 -20.28 -7.25
CA THR A 71 20.88 -20.65 -8.57
C THR A 71 21.12 -19.40 -9.43
N LYS A 72 21.80 -19.57 -10.56
CA LYS A 72 22.02 -18.51 -11.57
C LYS A 72 20.91 -18.45 -12.63
N CYS A 73 19.84 -19.25 -12.47
CA CYS A 73 18.77 -19.36 -13.45
C CYS A 73 17.83 -18.17 -13.43
N ASN A 74 17.22 -17.88 -14.56
CA ASN A 74 16.03 -17.04 -14.62
C ASN A 74 14.86 -17.79 -13.98
N VAL A 75 14.28 -17.23 -12.92
CA VAL A 75 13.10 -17.81 -12.28
C VAL A 75 11.84 -17.16 -12.84
N ARG A 76 10.98 -17.98 -13.43
CA ARG A 76 9.69 -17.57 -13.99
C ARG A 76 8.56 -18.25 -13.22
N ILE A 77 7.42 -17.58 -13.14
CA ILE A 77 6.24 -18.11 -12.47
C ILE A 77 5.05 -18.17 -13.42
N LEU A 78 4.28 -19.25 -13.30
CA LEU A 78 2.98 -19.38 -13.93
C LEU A 78 1.93 -19.02 -12.88
N PRO A 79 1.34 -17.81 -12.96
CA PRO A 79 0.34 -17.40 -11.99
C PRO A 79 -0.97 -18.17 -12.23
N ASP A 80 -1.57 -18.59 -11.14
CA ASP A 80 -2.96 -19.07 -11.00
C ASP A 80 -3.51 -19.98 -12.12
N ILE A 81 -3.10 -21.25 -12.08
CA ILE A 81 -3.57 -22.29 -13.03
C ILE A 81 -5.09 -22.49 -12.94
N VAL A 82 -5.70 -22.28 -11.76
CA VAL A 82 -7.15 -22.48 -11.55
C VAL A 82 -7.96 -21.48 -12.41
N GLN A 83 -7.56 -20.22 -12.43
CA GLN A 83 -8.18 -19.23 -13.30
C GLN A 83 -7.88 -19.48 -14.79
N LEU A 84 -6.73 -20.07 -15.11
CA LEU A 84 -6.37 -20.47 -16.48
C LEU A 84 -7.28 -21.58 -17.01
N ILE A 85 -7.57 -22.57 -16.18
CA ILE A 85 -8.47 -23.68 -16.54
C ILE A 85 -9.91 -23.16 -16.67
N ALA A 86 -10.38 -22.31 -15.76
CA ALA A 86 -11.70 -21.69 -15.79
C ALA A 86 -11.93 -20.85 -17.07
N ASN A 87 -10.90 -20.25 -17.62
CA ASN A 87 -10.92 -19.43 -18.86
C ASN A 87 -10.61 -20.22 -20.13
N GLY A 88 -10.71 -21.55 -20.10
CA GLY A 88 -10.62 -22.41 -21.31
C GLY A 88 -9.21 -22.71 -21.81
N GLY A 89 -8.16 -22.52 -20.97
CA GLY A 89 -6.80 -23.03 -21.23
C GLY A 89 -6.07 -22.46 -22.45
N LYS A 90 -6.63 -21.49 -23.14
CA LYS A 90 -5.97 -20.86 -24.29
C LYS A 90 -4.90 -19.88 -23.81
N ASP A 91 -3.67 -20.11 -24.24
CA ASP A 91 -2.53 -19.19 -24.08
C ASP A 91 -1.84 -19.17 -22.69
N VAL A 92 -1.62 -20.35 -22.10
CA VAL A 92 -0.89 -20.54 -20.82
C VAL A 92 0.53 -19.94 -20.87
N LEU A 93 1.24 -20.11 -21.98
CA LEU A 93 2.62 -19.64 -22.13
C LEU A 93 2.73 -18.11 -22.18
N SER A 94 1.71 -17.41 -22.65
CA SER A 94 1.72 -15.94 -22.68
C SER A 94 1.59 -15.32 -21.27
N ARG A 95 1.21 -16.10 -20.27
CA ARG A 95 1.06 -15.68 -18.87
C ARG A 95 2.27 -16.04 -18.00
N VAL A 96 3.20 -16.83 -18.52
CA VAL A 96 4.48 -17.04 -17.85
C VAL A 96 5.22 -15.72 -17.79
N ARG A 97 5.57 -15.27 -16.60
CA ARG A 97 6.28 -14.02 -16.36
C ARG A 97 7.43 -14.23 -15.40
N ASP A 98 8.34 -13.29 -15.37
CA ASP A 98 9.41 -13.28 -14.39
C ASP A 98 8.85 -13.13 -12.97
N VAL A 99 9.51 -13.73 -11.99
CA VAL A 99 9.15 -13.62 -10.58
C VAL A 99 9.26 -12.15 -10.16
N ARG A 100 8.24 -11.66 -9.50
CA ARG A 100 8.21 -10.32 -8.92
C ARG A 100 8.46 -10.39 -7.42
N VAL A 101 8.84 -9.27 -6.83
CA VAL A 101 9.04 -9.17 -5.38
C VAL A 101 7.77 -9.53 -4.61
N GLU A 102 6.60 -9.21 -5.17
CA GLU A 102 5.30 -9.55 -4.59
C GLU A 102 5.11 -11.08 -4.46
N ASP A 103 5.64 -11.85 -5.41
CA ASP A 103 5.56 -13.32 -5.38
C ASP A 103 6.45 -13.91 -4.27
N VAL A 104 7.61 -13.28 -4.01
CA VAL A 104 8.52 -13.69 -2.93
C VAL A 104 7.93 -13.40 -1.55
N LEU A 105 7.09 -12.37 -1.43
CA LEU A 105 6.46 -12.00 -0.17
C LEU A 105 5.22 -12.84 0.18
N GLY A 106 4.75 -13.70 -0.76
CA GLY A 106 3.68 -14.67 -0.50
C GLY A 106 2.38 -14.02 -0.05
N ARG A 107 1.85 -13.05 -0.80
CA ARG A 107 0.58 -12.38 -0.50
C ARG A 107 -0.54 -12.92 -1.38
N GLU A 108 -1.59 -13.44 -0.74
CA GLU A 108 -2.78 -13.90 -1.43
C GLU A 108 -3.55 -12.76 -2.09
N GLN A 109 -4.18 -13.06 -3.23
CA GLN A 109 -5.13 -12.12 -3.83
C GLN A 109 -6.46 -12.22 -3.09
N ILE A 110 -6.90 -11.10 -2.50
CA ILE A 110 -8.20 -10.97 -1.84
C ILE A 110 -9.26 -10.65 -2.89
N GLU A 111 -10.41 -11.32 -2.86
CA GLU A 111 -11.56 -10.99 -3.71
C GLU A 111 -12.41 -9.88 -3.10
N LEU A 112 -13.07 -9.08 -3.95
CA LEU A 112 -14.02 -8.06 -3.50
C LEU A 112 -15.27 -8.75 -2.95
N THR A 113 -15.73 -8.30 -1.78
CA THR A 113 -16.94 -8.80 -1.14
C THR A 113 -18.18 -8.04 -1.59
N ASP A 114 -19.37 -8.60 -1.33
CA ASP A 114 -20.66 -7.94 -1.57
C ASP A 114 -20.80 -6.63 -0.75
N LEU A 115 -20.13 -6.55 0.41
CA LEU A 115 -20.11 -5.34 1.24
C LEU A 115 -19.48 -4.15 0.50
N THR A 116 -18.38 -4.38 -0.20
CA THR A 116 -17.72 -3.35 -1.02
C THR A 116 -18.63 -2.88 -2.16
N ASN A 117 -19.29 -3.80 -2.84
CA ASN A 117 -20.23 -3.46 -3.90
C ASN A 117 -21.38 -2.60 -3.36
N THR A 118 -21.96 -2.95 -2.20
CA THR A 118 -23.02 -2.18 -1.56
C THR A 118 -22.59 -0.76 -1.20
N LEU A 119 -21.32 -0.56 -0.82
CA LEU A 119 -20.79 0.76 -0.47
C LEU A 119 -20.73 1.71 -1.66
N VAL A 120 -20.31 1.25 -2.83
CA VAL A 120 -19.93 2.14 -3.94
C VAL A 120 -20.79 2.00 -5.20
N SER A 121 -21.44 0.85 -5.43
CA SER A 121 -22.27 0.64 -6.61
C SER A 121 -23.47 1.58 -6.64
N GLY A 122 -23.70 2.23 -7.78
CA GLY A 122 -24.76 3.21 -7.97
C GLY A 122 -24.62 4.51 -7.16
N LYS A 123 -23.49 4.73 -6.46
CA LYS A 123 -23.20 5.89 -5.63
C LYS A 123 -22.37 6.94 -6.35
N VAL A 124 -22.44 8.18 -5.88
CA VAL A 124 -21.50 9.24 -6.26
C VAL A 124 -20.31 9.14 -5.31
N VAL A 125 -19.17 8.76 -5.84
CA VAL A 125 -17.96 8.51 -5.05
C VAL A 125 -16.88 9.53 -5.38
N MET A 126 -16.30 10.15 -4.35
CA MET A 126 -15.19 11.10 -4.49
C MET A 126 -13.92 10.50 -3.89
N VAL A 127 -12.82 10.56 -4.63
CA VAL A 127 -11.49 10.14 -4.18
C VAL A 127 -10.56 11.35 -4.23
N THR A 128 -10.09 11.81 -3.08
CA THR A 128 -9.05 12.85 -3.00
C THR A 128 -7.67 12.23 -2.97
N GLY A 129 -6.69 12.85 -3.63
CA GLY A 129 -5.40 12.23 -3.87
C GLY A 129 -5.50 11.07 -4.90
N GLY A 130 -6.48 11.16 -5.82
CA GLY A 130 -6.81 10.08 -6.75
C GLY A 130 -5.76 9.82 -7.83
N GLY A 131 -4.75 10.69 -7.98
CA GLY A 131 -3.57 10.46 -8.82
C GLY A 131 -2.42 9.73 -8.09
N GLY A 132 -2.48 9.63 -6.76
CA GLY A 132 -1.49 8.91 -5.95
C GLY A 132 -1.59 7.38 -6.08
N SER A 133 -0.62 6.66 -5.50
CA SER A 133 -0.55 5.19 -5.61
C SER A 133 -1.81 4.49 -5.05
N ILE A 134 -2.26 4.87 -3.85
CA ILE A 134 -3.47 4.32 -3.23
C ILE A 134 -4.73 4.88 -3.90
N GLY A 135 -4.77 6.20 -4.12
CA GLY A 135 -5.93 6.86 -4.72
C GLY A 135 -6.25 6.38 -6.13
N SER A 136 -5.25 6.16 -6.97
CA SER A 136 -5.46 5.63 -8.33
C SER A 136 -6.00 4.21 -8.33
N GLU A 137 -5.52 3.37 -7.41
CA GLU A 137 -6.03 2.01 -7.28
C GLU A 137 -7.46 1.99 -6.68
N LEU A 138 -7.76 2.88 -5.72
CA LEU A 138 -9.15 3.11 -5.27
C LEU A 138 -10.05 3.45 -6.47
N CYS A 139 -9.61 4.38 -7.33
CA CYS A 139 -10.37 4.74 -8.53
C CYS A 139 -10.60 3.55 -9.48
N ARG A 140 -9.59 2.66 -9.66
CA ARG A 140 -9.71 1.45 -10.50
C ARG A 140 -10.73 0.47 -9.94
N GLN A 141 -10.63 0.16 -8.65
CA GLN A 141 -11.50 -0.83 -8.01
C GLN A 141 -12.93 -0.30 -7.86
N ILE A 142 -13.11 0.97 -7.49
CA ILE A 142 -14.41 1.62 -7.44
C ILE A 142 -15.07 1.63 -8.83
N ALA A 143 -14.32 1.97 -9.89
CA ALA A 143 -14.82 1.96 -11.25
C ALA A 143 -15.35 0.58 -11.68
N ALA A 144 -14.69 -0.50 -11.23
CA ALA A 144 -15.13 -1.87 -11.50
C ALA A 144 -16.46 -2.24 -10.82
N CYS A 145 -16.81 -1.58 -9.70
CA CYS A 145 -18.06 -1.80 -8.96
C CYS A 145 -19.27 -1.00 -9.51
N GLY A 146 -19.13 -0.28 -10.62
CA GLY A 146 -20.23 0.45 -11.26
C GLY A 146 -20.81 1.62 -10.45
N PRO A 147 -20.01 2.62 -10.05
CA PRO A 147 -20.52 3.78 -9.36
C PRO A 147 -21.44 4.61 -10.28
N LYS A 148 -22.40 5.35 -9.72
CA LYS A 148 -23.21 6.31 -10.46
C LYS A 148 -22.33 7.42 -11.08
N ARG A 149 -21.28 7.82 -10.35
CA ARG A 149 -20.27 8.79 -10.77
C ARG A 149 -19.02 8.64 -9.92
N LEU A 150 -17.86 8.73 -10.55
CA LEU A 150 -16.56 8.77 -9.88
C LEU A 150 -15.94 10.16 -10.06
N ILE A 151 -15.56 10.81 -8.94
CA ILE A 151 -14.89 12.11 -8.93
C ILE A 151 -13.48 11.91 -8.42
N ILE A 152 -12.49 12.24 -9.23
CA ILE A 152 -11.08 12.27 -8.86
C ILE A 152 -10.71 13.70 -8.51
N VAL A 153 -10.19 13.93 -7.30
CA VAL A 153 -9.66 15.23 -6.87
C VAL A 153 -8.17 15.06 -6.59
N ASP A 154 -7.33 15.80 -7.29
CA ASP A 154 -5.89 15.80 -7.08
C ASP A 154 -5.30 17.18 -7.36
N ILE A 155 -4.16 17.48 -6.73
CA ILE A 155 -3.41 18.70 -7.02
C ILE A 155 -2.49 18.52 -8.22
N TYR A 156 -2.01 17.28 -8.47
CA TYR A 156 -1.05 16.97 -9.52
C TYR A 156 -1.76 16.48 -10.79
N GLU A 157 -1.84 17.36 -11.79
CA GLU A 157 -2.61 17.13 -13.01
C GLU A 157 -2.16 15.91 -13.82
N ASN A 158 -0.83 15.68 -13.94
CA ASN A 158 -0.32 14.62 -14.81
C ASN A 158 -0.73 13.24 -14.34
N SER A 159 -0.65 12.96 -13.04
CA SER A 159 -1.11 11.68 -12.46
C SER A 159 -2.62 11.53 -12.59
N ALA A 160 -3.38 12.59 -12.28
CA ALA A 160 -4.84 12.57 -12.41
C ALA A 160 -5.27 12.35 -13.86
N TYR A 161 -4.60 12.98 -14.84
CA TYR A 161 -4.83 12.78 -16.26
C TYR A 161 -4.53 11.34 -16.71
N SER A 162 -3.41 10.76 -16.24
CA SER A 162 -3.04 9.37 -16.57
C SER A 162 -4.12 8.38 -16.11
N VAL A 163 -4.62 8.53 -14.88
CA VAL A 163 -5.71 7.70 -14.33
C VAL A 163 -7.00 7.93 -15.14
N GLN A 164 -7.31 9.18 -15.49
CA GLN A 164 -8.48 9.49 -16.32
C GLN A 164 -8.41 8.77 -17.68
N GLN A 165 -7.26 8.83 -18.37
CA GLN A 165 -7.09 8.20 -19.68
C GLN A 165 -7.21 6.67 -19.60
N GLU A 166 -6.64 6.07 -18.55
CA GLU A 166 -6.75 4.63 -18.27
C GLU A 166 -8.22 4.22 -18.10
N LEU A 167 -8.94 4.89 -17.19
CA LEU A 167 -10.34 4.56 -16.91
C LEU A 167 -11.27 4.83 -18.09
N LYS A 168 -11.05 5.91 -18.83
CA LYS A 168 -11.81 6.20 -20.08
C LYS A 168 -11.59 5.12 -21.14
N ARG A 169 -10.36 4.64 -21.33
CA ARG A 169 -10.08 3.54 -22.28
C ARG A 169 -10.77 2.25 -21.88
N ARG A 170 -10.83 1.97 -20.57
CA ARG A 170 -11.37 0.70 -20.04
C ARG A 170 -12.90 0.68 -20.02
N TYR A 171 -13.53 1.78 -19.64
CA TYR A 171 -14.97 1.83 -19.38
C TYR A 171 -15.76 2.70 -20.35
N GLY A 172 -15.11 3.55 -21.13
CA GLY A 172 -15.75 4.44 -22.10
C GLY A 172 -16.85 5.30 -21.48
N SER A 173 -18.02 5.32 -22.11
CA SER A 173 -19.20 6.06 -21.64
C SER A 173 -19.97 5.39 -20.50
N ALA A 174 -19.66 4.14 -20.17
CA ALA A 174 -20.30 3.41 -19.07
C ALA A 174 -19.93 4.01 -17.68
N LEU A 175 -18.75 4.64 -17.56
CA LEU A 175 -18.32 5.30 -16.35
C LEU A 175 -18.47 6.84 -16.46
N LYS A 176 -19.33 7.42 -15.63
CA LYS A 176 -19.37 8.88 -15.45
C LYS A 176 -18.19 9.31 -14.57
N LEU A 177 -17.14 9.83 -15.22
CA LEU A 177 -15.87 10.19 -14.59
C LEU A 177 -15.61 11.68 -14.69
N ASP A 178 -15.43 12.36 -13.57
CA ASP A 178 -14.96 13.73 -13.46
C ASP A 178 -13.58 13.79 -12.80
N VAL A 179 -12.69 14.63 -13.33
CA VAL A 179 -11.39 14.93 -12.73
C VAL A 179 -11.33 16.40 -12.38
N CYS A 180 -11.02 16.69 -11.13
CA CYS A 180 -10.97 18.04 -10.57
C CYS A 180 -9.55 18.31 -10.06
N ILE A 181 -8.85 19.24 -10.68
CA ILE A 181 -7.55 19.70 -10.18
C ILE A 181 -7.82 20.71 -9.06
N ALA A 182 -7.50 20.29 -7.83
CA ALA A 182 -7.72 21.08 -6.63
C ALA A 182 -6.83 20.61 -5.48
N SER A 183 -6.36 21.56 -4.67
CA SER A 183 -5.72 21.27 -3.39
C SER A 183 -6.77 21.10 -2.31
N VAL A 184 -6.63 20.09 -1.45
CA VAL A 184 -7.47 19.91 -0.24
C VAL A 184 -7.26 21.04 0.79
N ARG A 185 -6.17 21.80 0.66
CA ARG A 185 -5.86 22.98 1.49
C ARG A 185 -6.80 24.15 1.19
N ASP A 186 -7.36 24.23 -0.02
CA ASP A 186 -8.30 25.27 -0.44
C ASP A 186 -9.72 24.90 0.00
N SER A 187 -10.10 25.34 1.21
CA SER A 187 -11.40 25.06 1.79
C SER A 187 -12.58 25.56 0.92
N LYS A 188 -12.42 26.72 0.24
CA LYS A 188 -13.46 27.28 -0.64
C LYS A 188 -13.65 26.43 -1.90
N LYS A 189 -12.57 25.92 -2.46
CA LYS A 189 -12.62 25.01 -3.62
C LYS A 189 -13.22 23.66 -3.24
N VAL A 190 -12.81 23.10 -2.09
CA VAL A 190 -13.37 21.86 -1.53
C VAL A 190 -14.87 22.02 -1.31
N ASP A 191 -15.32 23.06 -0.61
CA ASP A 191 -16.74 23.33 -0.37
C ASP A 191 -17.55 23.39 -1.69
N ARG A 192 -17.04 24.09 -2.71
CA ARG A 192 -17.68 24.16 -4.05
C ARG A 192 -17.77 22.79 -4.73
N LEU A 193 -16.76 21.92 -4.58
CA LEU A 193 -16.79 20.58 -5.13
C LEU A 193 -17.88 19.73 -4.47
N PHE A 194 -17.99 19.79 -3.13
CA PHE A 194 -19.04 19.07 -2.41
C PHE A 194 -20.44 19.60 -2.73
N ALA A 195 -20.62 20.91 -2.82
CA ALA A 195 -21.88 21.53 -3.25
C ALA A 195 -22.31 21.07 -4.64
N ARG A 196 -21.34 20.98 -5.59
CA ARG A 196 -21.61 20.59 -6.98
C ARG A 196 -21.93 19.10 -7.13
N TYR A 197 -21.15 18.23 -6.49
CA TYR A 197 -21.20 16.79 -6.76
C TYR A 197 -22.02 16.02 -5.74
N GLN A 198 -22.21 16.55 -4.52
CA GLN A 198 -22.94 15.92 -3.42
C GLN A 198 -22.57 14.42 -3.29
N PRO A 199 -21.30 14.09 -2.98
CA PRO A 199 -20.86 12.71 -2.94
C PRO A 199 -21.56 11.92 -1.83
N ASP A 200 -21.94 10.67 -2.12
CA ASP A 200 -22.46 9.74 -1.14
C ASP A 200 -21.33 9.15 -0.28
N VAL A 201 -20.16 8.94 -0.90
CA VAL A 201 -18.97 8.32 -0.28
C VAL A 201 -17.74 9.12 -0.64
N VAL A 202 -16.85 9.33 0.34
CA VAL A 202 -15.57 10.00 0.16
C VAL A 202 -14.44 9.10 0.66
N PHE A 203 -13.45 8.85 -0.19
CA PHE A 203 -12.16 8.26 0.19
C PHE A 203 -11.10 9.36 0.18
N HIS A 204 -10.54 9.64 1.36
CA HIS A 204 -9.55 10.70 1.52
C HIS A 204 -8.14 10.11 1.58
N ALA A 205 -7.44 10.11 0.43
CA ALA A 205 -6.08 9.60 0.28
C ALA A 205 -5.05 10.70 -0.01
N ALA A 206 -5.46 11.98 -0.03
CA ALA A 206 -4.57 13.11 -0.24
C ALA A 206 -3.73 13.37 1.03
N ALA A 207 -2.42 13.14 0.95
CA ALA A 207 -1.49 13.41 2.05
C ALA A 207 -0.05 13.55 1.54
N HIS A 208 0.77 14.30 2.24
CA HIS A 208 2.24 14.23 2.18
C HIS A 208 2.70 13.07 3.07
N LYS A 209 3.56 12.16 2.54
CA LYS A 209 3.91 10.91 3.22
C LYS A 209 5.41 10.70 3.48
N HIS A 210 6.28 11.49 2.81
CA HIS A 210 7.72 11.32 2.92
C HIS A 210 8.23 11.94 4.23
N VAL A 211 8.64 11.06 5.17
CA VAL A 211 9.07 11.47 6.50
C VAL A 211 10.19 12.51 6.45
N PRO A 212 11.33 12.31 5.73
CA PRO A 212 12.39 13.30 5.76
C PRO A 212 11.95 14.68 5.26
N LEU A 213 11.17 14.74 4.18
CA LEU A 213 10.70 16.02 3.64
C LEU A 213 9.72 16.73 4.59
N MET A 214 8.99 15.98 5.42
CA MET A 214 8.04 16.55 6.38
C MET A 214 8.73 16.95 7.68
N GLU A 215 9.89 16.39 7.99
CA GLU A 215 10.77 16.91 9.04
C GLU A 215 11.37 18.26 8.62
N ASP A 216 11.80 18.39 7.37
CA ASP A 216 12.34 19.64 6.82
C ASP A 216 11.26 20.73 6.61
N ALA A 217 9.99 20.34 6.42
CA ALA A 217 8.89 21.26 6.13
C ALA A 217 7.62 20.88 6.96
N PRO A 218 7.70 20.99 8.30
CA PRO A 218 6.61 20.56 9.19
C PRO A 218 5.31 21.35 8.97
N GLU A 219 5.40 22.64 8.60
CA GLU A 219 4.23 23.46 8.30
C GLU A 219 3.47 22.97 7.06
N GLU A 220 4.18 22.44 6.05
CA GLU A 220 3.53 21.87 4.86
C GLU A 220 2.83 20.55 5.19
N ALA A 221 3.41 19.73 6.06
CA ALA A 221 2.75 18.53 6.59
C ALA A 221 1.44 18.89 7.32
N VAL A 222 1.48 19.88 8.21
CA VAL A 222 0.30 20.33 8.97
C VAL A 222 -0.76 20.93 8.04
N LYS A 223 -0.38 21.87 7.15
CA LYS A 223 -1.32 22.52 6.21
C LYS A 223 -2.00 21.49 5.31
N ASN A 224 -1.25 20.53 4.77
CA ASN A 224 -1.79 19.56 3.82
C ASN A 224 -2.53 18.41 4.50
N ASN A 225 -1.87 17.74 5.46
CA ASN A 225 -2.44 16.55 6.07
C ASN A 225 -3.54 16.91 7.07
N VAL A 226 -3.26 17.80 8.03
CA VAL A 226 -4.19 18.12 9.10
C VAL A 226 -5.35 18.99 8.57
N PHE A 227 -5.01 20.15 8.00
CA PHE A 227 -6.05 21.09 7.56
C PHE A 227 -6.69 20.69 6.22
N GLY A 228 -5.96 19.97 5.36
CA GLY A 228 -6.57 19.31 4.21
C GLY A 228 -7.63 18.30 4.61
N THR A 229 -7.33 17.40 5.56
CA THR A 229 -8.30 16.44 6.11
C THR A 229 -9.49 17.17 6.77
N TYR A 230 -9.20 18.18 7.59
CA TYR A 230 -10.23 18.97 8.27
C TYR A 230 -11.20 19.63 7.27
N ASN A 231 -10.69 20.26 6.21
CA ASN A 231 -11.53 20.89 5.18
C ASN A 231 -12.44 19.89 4.46
N VAL A 232 -11.87 18.72 4.08
CA VAL A 232 -12.63 17.68 3.36
C VAL A 232 -13.68 17.05 4.29
N ALA A 233 -13.31 16.76 5.56
CA ALA A 233 -14.20 16.17 6.54
C ALA A 233 -15.35 17.12 6.95
N LEU A 234 -15.07 18.42 7.16
CA LEU A 234 -16.11 19.42 7.41
C LEU A 234 -17.09 19.54 6.24
N SER A 235 -16.57 19.52 5.00
CA SER A 235 -17.45 19.55 3.83
C SER A 235 -18.29 18.29 3.74
N ALA A 236 -17.72 17.13 4.09
CA ALA A 236 -18.47 15.87 4.14
C ALA A 236 -19.63 15.92 5.14
N ASP A 237 -19.38 16.44 6.34
CA ASP A 237 -20.42 16.64 7.36
C ASP A 237 -21.49 17.63 6.88
N LYS A 238 -21.06 18.81 6.40
CA LYS A 238 -21.96 19.88 5.92
C LYS A 238 -22.91 19.43 4.81
N TYR A 239 -22.43 18.63 3.88
CA TYR A 239 -23.21 18.16 2.71
C TYR A 239 -23.84 16.78 2.90
N GLY A 240 -23.77 16.21 4.12
CA GLY A 240 -24.48 14.99 4.46
C GLY A 240 -23.94 13.75 3.76
N VAL A 241 -22.63 13.67 3.55
CA VAL A 241 -21.96 12.47 3.00
C VAL A 241 -22.28 11.27 3.88
N GLY A 242 -22.73 10.17 3.27
CA GLY A 242 -23.08 8.97 4.04
C GLY A 242 -21.86 8.30 4.68
N ARG A 243 -20.71 8.29 3.98
CA ARG A 243 -19.49 7.63 4.45
C ARG A 243 -18.23 8.42 4.08
N PHE A 244 -17.36 8.62 5.05
CA PHE A 244 -16.03 9.22 4.87
C PHE A 244 -14.95 8.24 5.35
N VAL A 245 -14.03 7.87 4.48
CA VAL A 245 -12.95 6.92 4.76
C VAL A 245 -11.61 7.64 4.65
N LEU A 246 -10.92 7.80 5.78
CA LEU A 246 -9.57 8.36 5.85
C LEU A 246 -8.54 7.24 5.63
N ILE A 247 -7.65 7.43 4.67
CA ILE A 247 -6.46 6.58 4.54
C ILE A 247 -5.44 7.02 5.58
N SER A 248 -5.08 6.13 6.50
CA SER A 248 -4.08 6.36 7.54
C SER A 248 -2.87 5.42 7.40
N THR A 249 -2.02 5.35 8.40
CA THR A 249 -0.74 4.64 8.36
C THR A 249 -0.38 4.10 9.75
N ASP A 250 0.46 3.04 9.79
CA ASP A 250 1.15 2.55 10.98
C ASP A 250 1.94 3.64 11.72
N LYS A 251 2.49 4.63 10.98
CA LYS A 251 3.28 5.74 11.54
C LYS A 251 2.47 6.73 12.38
N ALA A 252 1.14 6.63 12.36
CA ALA A 252 0.25 7.37 13.28
C ALA A 252 0.22 6.77 14.70
N VAL A 253 0.79 5.56 14.88
CA VAL A 253 0.90 4.88 16.16
C VAL A 253 2.18 5.31 16.86
N ASN A 254 2.07 5.87 18.08
CA ASN A 254 3.22 6.38 18.84
C ASN A 254 4.21 7.12 17.93
N PRO A 255 3.77 8.20 17.26
CA PRO A 255 4.57 8.81 16.21
C PRO A 255 5.91 9.32 16.75
N THR A 256 6.97 9.13 15.97
CA THR A 256 8.33 9.63 16.25
C THR A 256 8.76 10.71 15.27
N ASN A 257 7.86 11.06 14.34
CA ASN A 257 8.10 12.04 13.28
C ASN A 257 6.84 12.88 13.00
N VAL A 258 7.06 14.06 12.41
CA VAL A 258 6.01 15.05 12.07
C VAL A 258 4.94 14.44 11.18
N MET A 259 5.32 13.70 10.14
CA MET A 259 4.36 13.07 9.22
C MET A 259 3.42 12.14 9.98
N GLY A 260 3.94 11.28 10.86
CA GLY A 260 3.14 10.39 11.70
C GLY A 260 2.22 11.16 12.65
N ALA A 261 2.73 12.21 13.32
CA ALA A 261 1.94 13.08 14.19
C ALA A 261 0.80 13.77 13.44
N THR A 262 1.04 14.27 12.21
CA THR A 262 -0.03 14.86 11.39
C THR A 262 -1.09 13.83 11.00
N LYS A 263 -0.72 12.59 10.72
CA LYS A 263 -1.68 11.51 10.41
C LYS A 263 -2.49 11.11 11.65
N ARG A 264 -1.86 11.09 12.83
CA ARG A 264 -2.58 10.89 14.09
C ARG A 264 -3.62 11.99 14.32
N LEU A 265 -3.26 13.26 14.11
CA LEU A 265 -4.23 14.36 14.18
C LEU A 265 -5.37 14.21 13.17
N CYS A 266 -5.12 13.71 11.96
CA CYS A 266 -6.19 13.40 11.00
C CYS A 266 -7.18 12.38 11.55
N GLU A 267 -6.71 11.32 12.22
CA GLU A 267 -7.57 10.33 12.89
C GLU A 267 -8.39 10.96 14.01
N MET A 268 -7.74 11.79 14.85
CA MET A 268 -8.41 12.50 15.93
C MET A 268 -9.51 13.45 15.41
N ILE A 269 -9.28 14.16 14.30
CA ILE A 269 -10.29 15.00 13.62
C ILE A 269 -11.50 14.16 13.20
N VAL A 270 -11.24 13.04 12.54
CA VAL A 270 -12.29 12.13 12.06
C VAL A 270 -13.12 11.59 13.23
N GLN A 271 -12.48 11.17 14.31
CA GLN A 271 -13.16 10.68 15.50
C GLN A 271 -13.95 11.78 16.23
N ALA A 272 -13.38 12.99 16.34
CA ALA A 272 -14.06 14.12 16.97
C ALA A 272 -15.32 14.54 16.19
N LEU A 273 -15.27 14.54 14.86
CA LEU A 273 -16.43 14.84 14.02
C LEU A 273 -17.49 13.72 14.10
N ALA A 274 -17.08 12.46 14.14
CA ALA A 274 -17.99 11.32 14.23
C ALA A 274 -18.95 11.38 15.45
N GLN A 275 -18.56 12.04 16.54
CA GLN A 275 -19.36 12.11 17.78
C GLN A 275 -20.74 12.80 17.60
N LYS A 276 -20.87 13.73 16.66
CA LYS A 276 -22.10 14.52 16.46
C LYS A 276 -22.62 14.48 15.02
N SER A 277 -21.84 13.97 14.07
CA SER A 277 -22.18 13.92 12.65
C SER A 277 -23.06 12.73 12.29
N LYS A 278 -23.89 12.91 11.27
CA LYS A 278 -24.61 11.82 10.61
C LYS A 278 -23.71 11.07 9.61
N THR A 279 -22.63 11.71 9.14
CA THR A 279 -21.61 11.08 8.30
C THR A 279 -20.87 10.03 9.12
N LYS A 280 -20.79 8.83 8.59
CA LYS A 280 -20.00 7.76 9.21
C LYS A 280 -18.54 7.94 8.85
N PHE A 281 -17.78 8.57 9.75
CA PHE A 281 -16.35 8.77 9.62
C PHE A 281 -15.59 7.54 10.10
N VAL A 282 -14.66 7.04 9.29
CA VAL A 282 -13.76 5.93 9.67
C VAL A 282 -12.35 6.24 9.18
N ALA A 283 -11.36 5.68 9.86
CA ALA A 283 -9.97 5.69 9.41
C ALA A 283 -9.47 4.26 9.20
N VAL A 284 -8.55 4.05 8.25
CA VAL A 284 -7.97 2.75 7.97
C VAL A 284 -6.45 2.86 7.98
N ARG A 285 -5.80 2.16 8.92
CA ARG A 285 -4.35 2.08 9.07
C ARG A 285 -3.81 0.85 8.37
N PHE A 286 -2.70 1.03 7.68
CA PHE A 286 -1.87 -0.05 7.16
C PHE A 286 -0.42 0.41 7.05
N GLY A 287 0.50 -0.55 6.94
CA GLY A 287 1.92 -0.30 6.83
C GLY A 287 2.36 0.06 5.40
N ASN A 288 3.55 -0.39 5.00
CA ASN A 288 4.08 -0.05 3.68
C ASN A 288 3.36 -0.83 2.59
N VAL A 289 3.23 -0.21 1.42
CA VAL A 289 2.71 -0.87 0.21
C VAL A 289 3.81 -0.96 -0.84
N LEU A 290 3.87 -2.13 -1.50
CA LEU A 290 4.87 -2.44 -2.50
C LEU A 290 4.73 -1.56 -3.74
N GLY A 291 5.85 -1.05 -4.24
CA GLY A 291 5.88 -0.32 -5.51
C GLY A 291 5.19 1.04 -5.50
N SER A 292 4.86 1.60 -4.33
CA SER A 292 4.32 2.97 -4.26
C SER A 292 5.38 4.01 -4.63
N ASN A 293 4.94 5.14 -5.21
CA ASN A 293 5.84 6.22 -5.63
C ASN A 293 6.76 6.67 -4.49
N GLY A 294 8.07 6.75 -4.78
CA GLY A 294 9.10 7.13 -3.82
C GLY A 294 9.29 6.15 -2.66
N SER A 295 8.83 4.90 -2.78
CA SER A 295 9.11 3.85 -1.80
C SER A 295 10.44 3.15 -2.06
N VAL A 296 10.84 2.28 -1.13
CA VAL A 296 12.12 1.58 -1.16
C VAL A 296 12.35 0.72 -2.41
N LEU A 297 11.31 0.07 -2.95
CA LEU A 297 11.45 -0.80 -4.13
C LEU A 297 11.83 -0.06 -5.42
N PRO A 298 11.14 1.03 -5.83
CA PRO A 298 11.59 1.85 -6.95
C PRO A 298 13.02 2.36 -6.77
N LEU A 299 13.36 2.84 -5.56
CA LEU A 299 14.72 3.32 -5.27
C LEU A 299 15.77 2.22 -5.47
N PHE A 300 15.54 1.03 -4.93
CA PHE A 300 16.48 -0.10 -5.11
C PHE A 300 16.62 -0.49 -6.58
N LYS A 301 15.52 -0.50 -7.35
CA LYS A 301 15.57 -0.77 -8.80
C LYS A 301 16.42 0.27 -9.55
N GLU A 302 16.26 1.54 -9.23
CA GLU A 302 17.06 2.62 -9.81
C GLU A 302 18.54 2.47 -9.44
N GLN A 303 18.85 2.19 -8.18
CA GLN A 303 20.22 1.97 -7.71
C GLN A 303 20.88 0.75 -8.37
N ILE A 304 20.15 -0.37 -8.50
CA ILE A 304 20.64 -1.57 -9.19
C ILE A 304 20.88 -1.28 -10.67
N ALA A 305 19.96 -0.59 -11.35
CA ALA A 305 20.12 -0.22 -12.76
C ALA A 305 21.31 0.73 -12.99
N ALA A 306 21.67 1.55 -11.99
CA ALA A 306 22.83 2.42 -11.99
C ALA A 306 24.15 1.69 -11.64
N GLY A 307 24.13 0.38 -11.32
CA GLY A 307 25.32 -0.38 -10.91
C GLY A 307 25.61 -0.33 -9.40
N GLY A 308 24.66 0.16 -8.59
CA GLY A 308 24.78 0.26 -7.14
C GLY A 308 25.48 1.56 -6.66
N PRO A 309 25.78 1.68 -5.35
CA PRO A 309 25.36 0.74 -4.31
C PRO A 309 23.87 0.82 -4.00
N VAL A 310 23.29 -0.30 -3.52
CA VAL A 310 21.95 -0.28 -2.88
C VAL A 310 22.10 0.21 -1.45
N THR A 311 21.29 1.20 -1.04
CA THR A 311 21.39 1.82 0.28
C THR A 311 20.29 1.34 1.22
N VAL A 312 20.68 0.76 2.36
CA VAL A 312 19.80 0.30 3.43
C VAL A 312 20.11 1.10 4.69
N THR A 313 19.09 1.58 5.41
CA THR A 313 19.31 2.45 6.57
C THR A 313 19.88 1.71 7.77
N HIS A 314 19.47 0.46 8.01
CA HIS A 314 20.02 -0.37 9.08
C HIS A 314 19.89 -1.86 8.73
N PRO A 315 20.85 -2.73 9.11
CA PRO A 315 20.79 -4.17 8.79
C PRO A 315 19.58 -4.89 9.39
N ASP A 316 19.11 -4.45 10.55
CA ASP A 316 17.99 -5.09 11.25
C ASP A 316 16.64 -4.35 11.05
N ILE A 317 16.58 -3.35 10.18
CA ILE A 317 15.34 -2.65 9.93
C ILE A 317 14.31 -3.56 9.28
N VAL A 318 13.12 -3.60 9.86
CA VAL A 318 12.00 -4.40 9.34
C VAL A 318 10.80 -3.52 9.01
N ARG A 319 10.04 -3.92 8.01
CA ARG A 319 8.79 -3.27 7.64
C ARG A 319 7.75 -4.32 7.28
N TYR A 320 6.50 -3.96 7.49
CA TYR A 320 5.38 -4.73 6.98
C TYR A 320 5.08 -4.29 5.55
N PHE A 321 4.78 -5.25 4.68
CA PHE A 321 4.44 -4.97 3.30
C PHE A 321 3.12 -5.62 2.89
N MET A 322 2.38 -4.89 2.07
CA MET A 322 1.15 -5.35 1.41
C MET A 322 1.17 -4.91 -0.05
N THR A 323 0.46 -5.60 -0.92
CA THR A 323 0.29 -5.09 -2.30
C THR A 323 -0.71 -3.93 -2.32
N ILE A 324 -0.55 -3.00 -3.26
CA ILE A 324 -1.49 -1.86 -3.39
C ILE A 324 -2.92 -2.35 -3.66
N PRO A 325 -3.17 -3.33 -4.57
CA PRO A 325 -4.51 -3.87 -4.78
C PRO A 325 -5.12 -4.51 -3.53
N GLU A 326 -4.32 -5.26 -2.75
CA GLU A 326 -4.75 -5.87 -1.49
C GLU A 326 -5.15 -4.80 -0.47
N ALA A 327 -4.28 -3.81 -0.23
CA ALA A 327 -4.56 -2.72 0.70
C ALA A 327 -5.86 -1.99 0.35
N VAL A 328 -6.06 -1.69 -0.93
CA VAL A 328 -7.25 -0.97 -1.38
C VAL A 328 -8.52 -1.81 -1.23
N ARG A 329 -8.48 -3.12 -1.50
CA ARG A 329 -9.62 -4.01 -1.26
C ARG A 329 -10.05 -4.02 0.20
N LEU A 330 -9.07 -4.17 1.11
CA LEU A 330 -9.34 -4.15 2.55
C LEU A 330 -9.81 -2.75 3.03
N VAL A 331 -9.30 -1.66 2.44
CA VAL A 331 -9.80 -0.29 2.71
C VAL A 331 -11.26 -0.15 2.32
N LEU A 332 -11.64 -0.63 1.14
CA LEU A 332 -13.03 -0.58 0.67
C LEU A 332 -13.94 -1.38 1.62
N GLU A 333 -13.52 -2.55 2.05
CA GLU A 333 -14.27 -3.39 2.95
C GLU A 333 -14.37 -2.81 4.37
N ALA A 334 -13.25 -2.34 4.95
CA ALA A 334 -13.25 -1.63 6.23
C ALA A 334 -14.14 -0.39 6.18
N GLY A 335 -14.09 0.37 5.07
CA GLY A 335 -14.98 1.48 4.81
C GLY A 335 -16.46 1.09 4.85
N ALA A 336 -16.84 -0.09 4.40
CA ALA A 336 -18.21 -0.56 4.42
C ALA A 336 -18.69 -1.01 5.82
N MET A 337 -17.80 -1.58 6.63
CA MET A 337 -18.11 -2.13 7.97
C MET A 337 -18.37 -1.05 9.03
N GLY A 338 -17.65 0.08 9.01
CA GLY A 338 -17.60 1.03 10.11
C GLY A 338 -18.91 1.69 10.46
N ASN A 339 -19.15 1.91 11.74
CA ASN A 339 -20.36 2.59 12.27
C ASN A 339 -20.14 4.07 12.56
N GLY A 340 -18.89 4.55 12.53
CA GLY A 340 -18.46 5.93 12.77
C GLY A 340 -17.57 6.07 14.00
N GLY A 341 -16.43 6.78 13.82
CA GLY A 341 -15.39 6.92 14.84
C GLY A 341 -14.41 5.76 14.91
N ASP A 342 -14.58 4.72 14.10
CA ASP A 342 -13.76 3.53 14.11
C ASP A 342 -12.41 3.79 13.43
N ILE A 343 -11.34 3.22 14.02
CA ILE A 343 -10.04 3.09 13.40
C ILE A 343 -9.81 1.62 13.08
N PHE A 344 -9.85 1.29 11.80
CA PHE A 344 -9.52 -0.05 11.33
C PHE A 344 -8.03 -0.21 11.12
N VAL A 345 -7.52 -1.40 11.41
CA VAL A 345 -6.12 -1.79 11.23
C VAL A 345 -6.08 -3.03 10.36
N LEU A 346 -5.35 -2.95 9.25
CA LEU A 346 -5.22 -4.09 8.34
C LEU A 346 -4.14 -5.05 8.82
N ASP A 347 -4.41 -6.35 8.68
CA ASP A 347 -3.43 -7.39 8.92
C ASP A 347 -2.29 -7.30 7.90
N MET A 348 -1.13 -6.89 8.38
CA MET A 348 0.05 -6.73 7.55
C MET A 348 0.85 -8.03 7.37
N GLY A 349 0.43 -9.12 8.01
CA GLY A 349 1.16 -10.40 8.02
C GLY A 349 2.53 -10.30 8.67
N ASN A 350 3.51 -11.04 8.15
CA ASN A 350 4.84 -11.09 8.74
C ASN A 350 5.70 -9.88 8.35
N PRO A 351 6.53 -9.36 9.27
CA PRO A 351 7.49 -8.32 8.97
C PRO A 351 8.61 -8.85 8.06
N VAL A 352 9.15 -7.98 7.20
CA VAL A 352 10.19 -8.29 6.23
C VAL A 352 11.42 -7.43 6.52
N LYS A 353 12.61 -8.04 6.62
CA LYS A 353 13.86 -7.29 6.69
C LYS A 353 14.12 -6.58 5.36
N ILE A 354 14.44 -5.29 5.44
CA ILE A 354 14.74 -4.48 4.24
C ILE A 354 16.02 -4.97 3.56
N LEU A 355 16.96 -5.50 4.34
CA LEU A 355 18.18 -6.12 3.80
C LEU A 355 17.85 -7.33 2.93
N ASP A 356 17.00 -8.25 3.41
CA ASP A 356 16.59 -9.43 2.64
C ASP A 356 15.86 -9.02 1.34
N LEU A 357 15.05 -7.95 1.41
CA LEU A 357 14.37 -7.39 0.25
C LEU A 357 15.37 -6.85 -0.78
N ALA A 358 16.43 -6.15 -0.34
CA ALA A 358 17.48 -5.62 -1.18
C ALA A 358 18.26 -6.77 -1.88
N GLU A 359 18.69 -7.76 -1.12
CA GLU A 359 19.40 -8.93 -1.66
C GLU A 359 18.56 -9.71 -2.68
N ASN A 360 17.29 -9.95 -2.36
CA ASN A 360 16.38 -10.65 -3.27
C ASN A 360 16.17 -9.85 -4.56
N LEU A 361 16.05 -8.53 -4.48
CA LEU A 361 15.86 -7.68 -5.65
C LEU A 361 17.11 -7.65 -6.54
N ILE A 362 18.32 -7.63 -5.95
CA ILE A 362 19.59 -7.73 -6.69
C ILE A 362 19.66 -9.07 -7.44
N LYS A 363 19.34 -10.19 -6.75
CA LYS A 363 19.30 -11.53 -7.35
C LYS A 363 18.27 -11.62 -8.49
N LEU A 364 17.07 -11.12 -8.28
CA LEU A 364 16.01 -11.06 -9.31
C LEU A 364 16.40 -10.18 -10.52
N SER A 365 17.34 -9.26 -10.33
CA SER A 365 17.89 -8.44 -11.41
C SER A 365 19.06 -9.10 -12.14
N GLY A 366 19.43 -10.36 -11.77
CA GLY A 366 20.51 -11.13 -12.40
C GLY A 366 21.90 -10.85 -11.85
N PHE A 367 22.01 -10.16 -10.71
CA PHE A 367 23.28 -9.80 -10.07
C PHE A 367 23.50 -10.56 -8.76
N ILE A 368 24.74 -10.65 -8.32
CA ILE A 368 25.12 -11.25 -7.03
C ILE A 368 25.32 -10.14 -6.01
N PRO A 369 24.55 -10.15 -4.88
CA PRO A 369 24.75 -9.19 -3.80
C PRO A 369 26.18 -9.18 -3.30
N TYR A 370 26.68 -8.00 -2.92
CA TYR A 370 28.03 -7.72 -2.41
C TYR A 370 29.18 -7.97 -3.40
N ARG A 371 28.95 -8.73 -4.48
CA ARG A 371 29.96 -8.96 -5.53
C ARG A 371 29.75 -8.04 -6.73
N ASP A 372 28.55 -8.05 -7.30
CA ASP A 372 28.22 -7.26 -8.50
C ASP A 372 27.56 -5.94 -8.12
N ILE A 373 26.75 -5.94 -7.06
CA ILE A 373 26.08 -4.76 -6.49
C ILE A 373 26.39 -4.71 -5.00
N GLU A 374 27.03 -3.63 -4.57
CA GLU A 374 27.34 -3.35 -3.16
C GLU A 374 26.07 -2.95 -2.41
N ILE A 375 25.95 -3.36 -1.13
CA ILE A 375 24.91 -2.87 -0.20
C ILE A 375 25.60 -2.01 0.85
N LYS A 376 25.17 -0.74 0.98
CA LYS A 376 25.69 0.21 1.96
C LYS A 376 24.67 0.52 3.04
N PHE A 377 25.14 0.55 4.30
CA PHE A 377 24.33 1.00 5.43
C PHE A 377 24.55 2.50 5.65
N THR A 378 23.44 3.27 5.71
CA THR A 378 23.48 4.74 5.79
C THR A 378 23.18 5.28 7.17
N GLY A 379 22.77 4.46 8.12
CA GLY A 379 22.20 4.86 9.39
C GLY A 379 20.70 5.14 9.31
N LEU A 380 20.00 5.06 10.45
CA LEU A 380 18.59 5.41 10.53
C LEU A 380 18.40 6.91 10.28
N ARG A 381 17.34 7.27 9.58
CA ARG A 381 16.96 8.67 9.34
C ARG A 381 16.31 9.25 10.59
N PRO A 382 16.33 10.59 10.77
CA PRO A 382 15.58 11.24 11.84
C PRO A 382 14.12 10.80 11.87
N GLY A 383 13.61 10.40 13.03
CA GLY A 383 12.24 9.92 13.19
C GLY A 383 11.94 8.54 12.60
N GLU A 384 12.92 7.82 12.05
CA GLU A 384 12.74 6.46 11.50
C GLU A 384 12.85 5.43 12.62
N LYS A 385 11.80 4.61 12.80
CA LYS A 385 11.79 3.48 13.74
C LYS A 385 12.50 2.27 13.15
N LEU A 386 13.21 1.49 13.98
CA LEU A 386 13.75 0.20 13.58
C LEU A 386 12.63 -0.82 13.31
N TYR A 387 11.58 -0.79 14.13
CA TYR A 387 10.37 -1.61 14.06
C TYR A 387 9.14 -0.70 14.04
N GLU A 388 8.21 -0.89 13.11
CA GLU A 388 6.94 -0.15 13.07
C GLU A 388 5.87 -0.88 13.91
N GLU A 389 5.07 -0.10 14.61
CA GLU A 389 3.95 -0.58 15.43
C GLU A 389 2.64 -0.42 14.65
N LEU A 390 1.79 -1.43 14.67
CA LEU A 390 0.48 -1.34 13.99
C LEU A 390 -0.60 -0.76 14.92
N LEU A 391 -0.36 -0.79 16.24
CA LEU A 391 -1.33 -0.47 17.30
C LEU A 391 -0.68 0.22 18.49
N MET A 392 -1.51 0.98 19.22
CA MET A 392 -1.20 1.44 20.57
C MET A 392 -1.74 0.44 21.59
N ASP A 393 -1.03 0.24 22.70
CA ASP A 393 -1.44 -0.67 23.78
C ASP A 393 -2.83 -0.33 24.34
N GLU A 394 -3.21 0.96 24.33
CA GLU A 394 -4.48 1.47 24.84
C GLU A 394 -5.68 1.24 23.89
N GLU A 395 -5.42 0.99 22.59
CA GLU A 395 -6.49 0.90 21.58
C GLU A 395 -7.22 -0.45 21.59
N GLY A 396 -6.69 -1.48 22.25
CA GLY A 396 -7.27 -2.84 22.32
C GLY A 396 -7.86 -3.30 20.98
N LEU A 397 -7.39 -4.40 20.43
CA LEU A 397 -7.92 -4.93 19.18
C LEU A 397 -9.16 -5.78 19.37
N ARG A 398 -10.16 -5.53 18.52
CA ARG A 398 -11.24 -6.48 18.30
C ARG A 398 -11.20 -6.97 16.85
N GLN A 399 -11.38 -8.24 16.68
CA GLN A 399 -11.50 -8.85 15.36
C GLN A 399 -12.85 -8.47 14.75
N THR A 400 -12.86 -8.20 13.44
CA THR A 400 -14.09 -8.02 12.67
C THR A 400 -14.50 -9.35 12.03
N ASP A 401 -15.61 -9.36 11.26
CA ASP A 401 -16.02 -10.53 10.47
C ASP A 401 -14.98 -10.91 9.41
N ASN A 402 -14.17 -9.95 8.96
CA ASN A 402 -13.02 -10.21 8.11
C ASN A 402 -11.76 -10.40 8.96
N LYS A 403 -11.16 -11.61 8.90
CA LYS A 403 -9.96 -11.97 9.67
C LYS A 403 -8.74 -11.08 9.39
N LYS A 404 -8.72 -10.35 8.27
CA LYS A 404 -7.64 -9.43 7.88
C LYS A 404 -7.90 -7.98 8.27
N ILE A 405 -9.02 -7.70 8.94
CA ILE A 405 -9.39 -6.35 9.39
C ILE A 405 -9.68 -6.38 10.88
N PHE A 406 -8.96 -5.56 11.63
CA PHE A 406 -9.18 -5.36 13.06
C PHE A 406 -9.74 -3.95 13.29
N VAL A 407 -10.37 -3.73 14.44
CA VAL A 407 -10.86 -2.41 14.86
C VAL A 407 -10.30 -2.06 16.22
N GLY A 408 -9.71 -0.87 16.33
CA GLY A 408 -9.25 -0.28 17.58
C GLY A 408 -10.39 0.46 18.30
N ALA A 409 -10.29 0.54 19.63
CA ALA A 409 -11.23 1.34 20.41
C ALA A 409 -11.10 2.83 20.09
N PRO A 410 -12.22 3.58 20.02
CA PRO A 410 -12.18 5.02 19.80
C PRO A 410 -11.50 5.75 20.95
N LEU A 411 -10.74 6.80 20.65
CA LEU A 411 -10.14 7.68 21.64
C LEU A 411 -11.23 8.45 22.40
N LYS A 412 -10.99 8.60 23.69
CA LYS A 412 -11.79 9.53 24.54
C LYS A 412 -11.28 10.96 24.35
N LEU A 413 -11.77 11.67 23.33
CA LEU A 413 -11.38 13.05 23.05
C LEU A 413 -12.42 14.02 23.62
N ASN A 414 -11.96 15.05 24.35
CA ASN A 414 -12.78 16.20 24.62
C ASN A 414 -12.81 17.08 23.37
N LYS A 415 -13.96 17.08 22.69
CA LYS A 415 -14.12 17.71 21.38
C LYS A 415 -13.86 19.21 21.41
N ASP A 416 -14.39 19.91 22.42
CA ASP A 416 -14.38 21.38 22.42
C ASP A 416 -12.95 21.89 22.62
N THR A 417 -12.22 21.37 23.60
CA THR A 417 -10.81 21.71 23.80
C THR A 417 -9.91 21.29 22.63
N PHE A 418 -10.23 20.17 21.97
CA PHE A 418 -9.47 19.70 20.82
C PHE A 418 -9.55 20.67 19.63
N PHE A 419 -10.72 21.19 19.28
CA PHE A 419 -10.86 22.12 18.18
C PHE A 419 -10.28 23.50 18.48
N ASP A 420 -10.27 23.96 19.74
CA ASP A 420 -9.58 25.19 20.15
C ASP A 420 -8.06 25.07 19.96
N HIS A 421 -7.48 23.95 20.39
CA HIS A 421 -6.05 23.67 20.15
C HIS A 421 -5.74 23.54 18.67
N LEU A 422 -6.63 22.91 17.88
CA LEU A 422 -6.47 22.80 16.42
C LEU A 422 -6.49 24.18 15.75
N ALA A 423 -7.33 25.12 16.26
CA ALA A 423 -7.34 26.49 15.76
C ALA A 423 -6.03 27.22 16.05
N THR A 424 -5.45 27.02 17.23
CA THR A 424 -4.13 27.54 17.61
C THR A 424 -3.03 26.96 16.69
N LEU A 425 -3.02 25.65 16.47
CA LEU A 425 -2.08 24.99 15.54
C LEU A 425 -2.19 25.60 14.13
N LYS A 426 -3.41 25.94 13.68
CA LYS A 426 -3.62 26.61 12.39
C LYS A 426 -2.92 27.95 12.33
N GLN A 427 -3.07 28.78 13.36
CA GLN A 427 -2.44 30.09 13.42
C GLN A 427 -0.91 29.95 13.32
N ILE A 428 -0.30 29.02 14.08
CA ILE A 428 1.14 28.75 14.04
C ILE A 428 1.56 28.29 12.65
N ALA A 429 0.89 27.29 12.07
CA ALA A 429 1.26 26.71 10.77
C ALA A 429 1.16 27.70 9.59
N TYR A 430 0.28 28.71 9.68
CA TYR A 430 0.11 29.74 8.66
C TYR A 430 0.82 31.07 9.00
N SER A 431 1.50 31.14 10.14
CA SER A 431 2.38 32.28 10.48
C SER A 431 3.71 32.16 9.75
N ASN A 432 4.49 33.25 9.77
CA ASN A 432 5.85 33.25 9.23
C ASN A 432 6.90 32.67 10.22
N ASN A 433 6.48 32.28 11.41
CA ASN A 433 7.34 31.69 12.44
C ASN A 433 6.78 30.32 12.84
N SER A 434 7.40 29.27 12.37
CA SER A 434 7.06 27.86 12.62
C SER A 434 7.87 27.22 13.77
N ASP A 435 8.71 27.97 14.49
CA ASP A 435 9.61 27.43 15.52
C ASP A 435 8.88 26.65 16.62
N ASN A 436 7.64 27.04 16.93
CA ASN A 436 6.82 26.37 17.95
C ASN A 436 5.88 25.29 17.37
N LEU A 437 5.96 24.96 16.07
CA LEU A 437 5.01 24.07 15.42
C LEU A 437 5.12 22.62 15.92
N VAL A 438 6.35 22.15 16.08
CA VAL A 438 6.61 20.78 16.58
C VAL A 438 6.13 20.66 18.01
N GLN A 439 6.39 21.69 18.86
CA GLN A 439 5.87 21.71 20.23
C GLN A 439 4.35 21.69 20.27
N ALA A 440 3.68 22.48 19.42
CA ALA A 440 2.23 22.46 19.31
C ALA A 440 1.66 21.11 18.84
N LEU A 441 2.41 20.35 18.00
CA LEU A 441 2.07 18.98 17.65
C LEU A 441 2.22 18.03 18.83
N ILE A 442 3.28 18.16 19.64
CA ILE A 442 3.51 17.36 20.86
C ILE A 442 2.36 17.59 21.86
N ASP A 443 1.98 18.83 22.06
CA ASP A 443 0.89 19.19 22.99
C ASP A 443 -0.47 18.62 22.56
N LEU A 444 -0.72 18.53 21.24
CA LEU A 444 -1.96 18.00 20.66
C LEU A 444 -1.97 16.48 20.53
N VAL A 445 -0.82 15.86 20.39
CA VAL A 445 -0.65 14.42 20.22
C VAL A 445 0.23 13.89 21.34
N PRO A 446 -0.31 13.55 22.52
CA PRO A 446 0.48 13.17 23.70
C PRO A 446 1.39 11.96 23.48
N THR A 447 1.09 11.13 22.48
CA THR A 447 1.90 9.96 22.10
C THR A 447 3.00 10.29 21.07
N PHE A 448 3.14 11.56 20.69
CA PHE A 448 4.20 12.00 19.78
C PHE A 448 5.48 12.27 20.55
N HIS A 449 6.48 11.47 20.29
CA HIS A 449 7.84 11.62 20.82
C HIS A 449 8.75 11.96 19.64
N HIS A 450 8.94 13.27 19.40
CA HIS A 450 9.81 13.73 18.32
C HIS A 450 11.24 13.29 18.61
N ALA A 451 11.83 12.53 17.69
CA ALA A 451 13.25 12.18 17.78
C ALA A 451 14.06 13.46 17.54
N GLU A 452 14.71 13.97 18.59
CA GLU A 452 15.66 15.05 18.42
C GLU A 452 16.74 14.60 17.43
N ASN A 453 17.15 15.54 16.54
CA ASN A 453 18.22 15.31 15.59
C ASN A 453 19.53 15.08 16.35
N ASN A 454 19.80 13.86 16.75
CA ASN A 454 21.14 13.44 17.13
C ASN A 454 21.96 13.27 15.86
N TYR A 455 22.38 14.41 15.28
CA TYR A 455 23.53 14.46 14.40
C TYR A 455 24.77 14.61 15.28
N ASP A 456 25.29 13.50 15.81
CA ASP A 456 26.66 13.35 16.25
C ASP A 456 27.32 12.19 15.50
#